data_5f0502fef7fb29aff16f409a70a65de0
#
_entry.id   5f0502fef7fb29aff16f409a70a65de0
#
_cell.length_a   1.000
_cell.length_b   1.000
_cell.length_c   1.000
_cell.angle_alpha   90.00
_cell.angle_beta   90.00
_cell.angle_gamma   90.00
#
_symmetry.space_group_name_H-M   'P 1'
#
loop_
_entity.id
_entity.type
_entity.pdbx_description
1 polymer ?
#
loop_
_entity_poly.entity_id
_entity_poly.type
_entity_poly.pdbx_seq_one_letter_code
_entity_poly.pdbx_strand_id
1 'polypeptide(L)'
;MDENSLALKHLLPRALWSIESISRRGFPFPPSSLSSPLLTIAVPHKMSPATAPAAGSKGRVLLAYSGGLDTSCILAWLIEQGYEVIAFMADVGQEEDFEAAREKALKVGALKFVLADCKKEFVEHLIYPSVQANCIYEGVYLLGTSLARPVIARAMMDTVVEEQCQYVSHGCTGKGNDQVRFELAFYALQPEVKVIAPWRDPVFYERFAGRQALLDFAAEKGIPVFQTAAKPWSTGEHRSRTSPSLSPYRPH
;
A
#
# COMPACT_ATOMS: atom_id res chain seq x y z
N MET A 1 10.77 24.15 20.16
CA MET A 1 9.64 23.26 20.50
C MET A 1 8.48 23.77 19.66
N ASP A 2 8.10 23.00 18.67
CA ASP A 2 7.28 23.46 17.55
C ASP A 2 5.78 23.31 17.90
N GLU A 3 5.00 24.35 17.68
CA GLU A 3 3.55 24.40 18.03
C GLU A 3 2.70 23.32 17.34
N ASN A 4 3.22 22.67 16.30
CA ASN A 4 2.55 21.56 15.60
C ASN A 4 2.52 20.23 16.38
N SER A 5 3.35 20.09 17.41
CA SER A 5 3.38 18.87 18.24
C SER A 5 2.23 18.82 19.25
N LEU A 6 1.60 19.95 19.57
CA LEU A 6 0.49 20.03 20.53
C LEU A 6 -0.88 19.74 19.90
N ALA A 7 -1.06 19.99 18.61
CA ALA A 7 -2.34 19.79 17.93
C ALA A 7 -2.69 18.30 17.75
N LEU A 8 -1.69 17.41 17.58
CA LEU A 8 -1.92 15.97 17.41
C LEU A 8 -2.33 15.26 18.70
N LYS A 9 -1.94 15.77 19.87
CA LYS A 9 -2.26 15.15 21.17
C LYS A 9 -3.73 15.31 21.58
N HIS A 10 -4.45 16.25 20.99
CA HIS A 10 -5.87 16.49 21.30
C HIS A 10 -6.87 15.79 20.37
N LEU A 11 -6.43 15.20 19.26
CA LEU A 11 -7.33 14.52 18.31
C LEU A 11 -7.49 13.02 18.60
N LEU A 12 -6.50 12.37 19.18
CA LEU A 12 -6.54 10.93 19.46
C LEU A 12 -7.53 10.48 20.56
N PRO A 13 -7.78 11.24 21.65
CA PRO A 13 -8.70 10.78 22.68
C PRO A 13 -10.17 10.80 22.28
N ARG A 14 -10.59 11.66 21.34
CA ARG A 14 -12.00 11.80 20.97
C ARG A 14 -12.53 10.69 20.07
N ALA A 15 -11.68 10.10 19.23
CA ALA A 15 -12.07 8.97 18.37
C ALA A 15 -12.26 7.67 19.17
N LEU A 16 -11.50 7.47 20.25
CA LEU A 16 -11.64 6.31 21.14
C LEU A 16 -12.88 6.39 22.02
N TRP A 17 -13.31 7.59 22.42
CA TRP A 17 -14.52 7.79 23.24
C TRP A 17 -15.81 7.51 22.46
N SER A 18 -15.80 7.57 21.14
CA SER A 18 -16.98 7.26 20.32
C SER A 18 -17.30 5.76 20.28
N ILE A 19 -16.31 4.89 20.53
CA ILE A 19 -16.50 3.43 20.58
C ILE A 19 -17.07 2.99 21.92
N GLU A 20 -16.70 3.62 23.03
CA GLU A 20 -17.28 3.31 24.35
C GLU A 20 -18.74 3.74 24.50
N SER A 21 -19.19 4.77 23.81
CA SER A 21 -20.58 5.23 23.87
C SER A 21 -21.57 4.32 23.14
N ILE A 22 -21.11 3.48 22.21
CA ILE A 22 -21.94 2.49 21.51
C ILE A 22 -22.20 1.25 22.38
N SER A 23 -21.30 0.96 23.33
CA SER A 23 -21.44 -0.20 24.24
C SER A 23 -22.55 -0.05 25.29
N ARG A 24 -23.12 1.15 25.50
CA ARG A 24 -24.12 1.40 26.55
C ARG A 24 -25.58 1.26 26.10
N ARG A 25 -25.87 0.86 24.87
CA ARG A 25 -27.21 0.53 24.42
C ARG A 25 -27.32 -0.97 24.20
N GLY A 26 -27.59 -1.67 25.30
CA GLY A 26 -28.23 -2.96 25.49
C GLY A 26 -28.31 -3.95 24.33
N PHE A 27 -27.20 -4.37 23.74
CA PHE A 27 -27.14 -5.64 23.00
C PHE A 27 -26.52 -6.69 23.94
N PRO A 28 -27.12 -7.88 24.08
CA PRO A 28 -26.58 -8.92 24.93
C PRO A 28 -25.38 -9.57 24.22
N PHE A 29 -24.18 -9.08 24.48
CA PHE A 29 -22.98 -9.84 24.20
C PHE A 29 -22.71 -10.76 25.40
N PRO A 30 -22.36 -12.05 25.18
CA PRO A 30 -21.91 -12.91 26.25
C PRO A 30 -20.62 -12.32 26.85
N PRO A 31 -20.39 -12.49 28.16
CA PRO A 31 -19.19 -12.01 28.80
C PRO A 31 -17.99 -12.75 28.23
N SER A 32 -17.29 -12.14 27.31
CA SER A 32 -16.01 -12.63 26.82
C SER A 32 -14.92 -12.26 27.82
N SER A 33 -14.43 -13.26 28.54
CA SER A 33 -13.13 -13.23 29.18
C SER A 33 -12.05 -13.10 28.09
N LEU A 34 -11.86 -11.88 27.59
CA LEU A 34 -10.79 -11.55 26.66
C LEU A 34 -9.60 -11.00 27.44
N SER A 35 -8.85 -11.89 28.08
CA SER A 35 -7.41 -11.75 28.12
C SER A 35 -6.89 -12.13 26.72
N SER A 36 -6.84 -11.16 25.82
CA SER A 36 -6.20 -11.37 24.52
C SER A 36 -4.69 -11.44 24.76
N PRO A 37 -4.04 -12.59 24.55
CA PRO A 37 -2.63 -12.58 24.31
C PRO A 37 -2.41 -11.82 23.00
N LEU A 38 -1.52 -10.84 23.00
CA LEU A 38 -0.93 -10.31 21.80
C LEU A 38 -0.43 -11.51 21.00
N LEU A 39 -1.14 -11.88 19.95
CA LEU A 39 -0.80 -13.02 19.11
C LEU A 39 0.43 -12.60 18.32
N THR A 40 1.59 -12.87 18.90
CA THR A 40 2.86 -12.90 18.17
C THR A 40 2.78 -14.10 17.24
N ILE A 41 2.27 -13.92 16.04
CA ILE A 41 2.35 -14.93 15.00
C ILE A 41 3.78 -14.89 14.49
N ALA A 42 4.63 -15.70 15.10
CA ALA A 42 5.92 -16.02 14.56
C ALA A 42 5.72 -16.89 13.32
N VAL A 43 5.79 -16.29 12.14
CA VAL A 43 5.96 -17.04 10.90
C VAL A 43 7.42 -17.47 10.83
N PRO A 44 7.72 -18.77 10.81
CA PRO A 44 9.10 -19.22 10.67
C PRO A 44 9.54 -19.06 9.21
N HIS A 45 9.96 -17.87 8.83
CA HIS A 45 10.70 -17.69 7.59
C HIS A 45 12.18 -17.84 7.91
N LYS A 46 12.85 -18.78 7.22
CA LYS A 46 14.28 -19.01 7.35
C LYS A 46 15.00 -17.76 6.82
N MET A 47 15.32 -16.87 7.74
CA MET A 47 15.98 -15.60 7.44
C MET A 47 17.42 -15.85 6.99
N SER A 48 17.73 -15.48 5.76
CA SER A 48 19.11 -15.12 5.43
C SER A 48 19.36 -13.74 6.04
N PRO A 49 20.51 -13.51 6.68
CA PRO A 49 20.78 -12.22 7.30
C PRO A 49 20.76 -11.13 6.23
N ALA A 50 19.95 -10.10 6.44
CA ALA A 50 19.92 -8.94 5.56
C ALA A 50 21.30 -8.27 5.55
N THR A 51 21.86 -8.09 4.36
CA THR A 51 23.16 -7.43 4.21
C THR A 51 22.94 -5.91 4.34
N ALA A 52 23.81 -5.22 5.06
CA ALA A 52 23.78 -3.76 5.14
C ALA A 52 23.85 -3.14 3.72
N PRO A 53 23.26 -1.93 3.49
CA PRO A 53 23.34 -1.23 2.22
C PRO A 53 24.78 -1.07 1.75
N ALA A 54 24.99 -1.13 0.44
CA ALA A 54 26.33 -1.00 -0.15
C ALA A 54 26.96 0.37 0.17
N ALA A 55 28.29 0.40 0.28
CA ALA A 55 29.02 1.65 0.48
C ALA A 55 28.75 2.59 -0.71
N GLY A 56 28.25 3.80 -0.41
CA GLY A 56 27.88 4.81 -1.43
C GLY A 56 26.39 4.83 -1.78
N SER A 57 25.59 3.87 -1.31
CA SER A 57 24.12 3.93 -1.42
C SER A 57 23.55 4.98 -0.46
N LYS A 58 22.47 5.66 -0.88
CA LYS A 58 21.70 6.55 0.01
C LYS A 58 20.87 5.80 1.04
N GLY A 59 20.83 4.46 0.95
CA GLY A 59 20.06 3.58 1.80
C GLY A 59 19.14 2.67 1.01
N ARG A 60 18.40 1.82 1.73
CA ARG A 60 17.50 0.82 1.15
C ARG A 60 16.05 1.27 1.25
N VAL A 61 15.33 1.15 0.14
CA VAL A 61 13.91 1.52 -0.01
C VAL A 61 13.08 0.27 -0.27
N LEU A 62 12.03 0.06 0.50
CA LEU A 62 10.99 -0.90 0.17
C LEU A 62 9.91 -0.18 -0.65
N LEU A 63 9.73 -0.56 -1.92
CA LEU A 63 8.75 0.03 -2.83
C LEU A 63 7.52 -0.85 -2.96
N ALA A 64 6.33 -0.31 -2.63
CA ALA A 64 5.05 -0.93 -3.02
C ALA A 64 4.96 -0.97 -4.54
N TYR A 65 5.14 -2.16 -5.11
CA TYR A 65 5.28 -2.39 -6.54
C TYR A 65 4.08 -3.12 -7.10
N SER A 66 3.42 -2.56 -8.09
CA SER A 66 2.24 -3.17 -8.74
C SER A 66 2.54 -3.75 -10.13
N GLY A 67 3.79 -3.71 -10.60
CA GLY A 67 4.10 -4.11 -11.98
C GLY A 67 3.66 -3.11 -13.07
N GLY A 68 2.85 -2.10 -12.72
CA GLY A 68 2.36 -1.09 -13.62
C GLY A 68 3.44 -0.10 -14.11
N LEU A 69 3.05 0.80 -15.02
CA LEU A 69 3.95 1.82 -15.58
C LEU A 69 4.53 2.71 -14.48
N ASP A 70 3.65 3.29 -13.64
CA ASP A 70 4.03 4.27 -12.63
C ASP A 70 5.04 3.70 -11.63
N THR A 71 4.75 2.54 -11.05
CA THR A 71 5.64 1.91 -10.08
C THR A 71 6.94 1.41 -10.70
N SER A 72 6.94 1.04 -11.98
CA SER A 72 8.18 0.66 -12.70
C SER A 72 9.06 1.88 -12.99
N CYS A 73 8.46 3.03 -13.33
CA CYS A 73 9.19 4.28 -13.47
C CYS A 73 9.73 4.80 -12.13
N ILE A 74 8.94 4.67 -11.06
CA ILE A 74 9.37 5.01 -9.69
C ILE A 74 10.56 4.14 -9.27
N LEU A 75 10.52 2.84 -9.55
CA LEU A 75 11.63 1.93 -9.28
C LEU A 75 12.93 2.42 -9.95
N ALA A 76 12.88 2.67 -11.27
CA ALA A 76 14.03 3.15 -12.02
C ALA A 76 14.52 4.51 -11.53
N TRP A 77 13.60 5.43 -11.20
CA TRP A 77 13.94 6.75 -10.67
C TRP A 77 14.62 6.68 -9.31
N LEU A 78 14.13 5.83 -8.38
CA LEU A 78 14.77 5.64 -7.08
C LEU A 78 16.20 5.09 -7.23
N ILE A 79 16.42 4.17 -8.16
CA ILE A 79 17.75 3.65 -8.48
C ILE A 79 18.66 4.77 -9.03
N GLU A 80 18.16 5.63 -9.94
CA GLU A 80 18.88 6.80 -10.42
C GLU A 80 19.25 7.77 -9.29
N GLN A 81 18.40 7.88 -8.26
CA GLN A 81 18.69 8.69 -7.08
C GLN A 81 19.77 8.07 -6.18
N GLY A 82 20.21 6.85 -6.44
CA GLY A 82 21.25 6.15 -5.69
C GLY A 82 20.74 5.29 -4.52
N TYR A 83 19.47 4.93 -4.51
CA TYR A 83 18.91 3.99 -3.52
C TYR A 83 19.04 2.53 -3.99
N GLU A 84 19.19 1.63 -3.03
CA GLU A 84 18.92 0.21 -3.24
C GLU A 84 17.42 -0.03 -3.08
N VAL A 85 16.77 -0.60 -4.10
CA VAL A 85 15.31 -0.75 -4.08
C VAL A 85 14.93 -2.23 -4.00
N ILE A 86 14.12 -2.56 -3.01
CA ILE A 86 13.42 -3.85 -2.91
C ILE A 86 11.99 -3.62 -3.39
N ALA A 87 11.59 -4.35 -4.43
CA ALA A 87 10.21 -4.32 -4.92
C ALA A 87 9.34 -5.25 -4.08
N PHE A 88 8.26 -4.74 -3.52
CA PHE A 88 7.32 -5.48 -2.69
C PHE A 88 5.95 -5.55 -3.34
N MET A 89 5.38 -6.76 -3.40
CA MET A 89 4.02 -7.00 -3.86
C MET A 89 3.28 -7.88 -2.84
N ALA A 90 2.00 -7.59 -2.62
CA ALA A 90 1.14 -8.40 -1.76
C ALA A 90 0.13 -9.18 -2.60
N ASP A 91 -0.05 -10.45 -2.29
CA ASP A 91 -1.14 -11.28 -2.79
C ASP A 91 -2.30 -11.21 -1.78
N VAL A 92 -3.34 -10.48 -2.13
CA VAL A 92 -4.60 -10.37 -1.38
C VAL A 92 -5.76 -11.11 -2.08
N GLY A 93 -5.43 -11.97 -3.05
CA GLY A 93 -6.40 -12.73 -3.84
C GLY A 93 -6.77 -12.08 -5.18
N GLN A 94 -6.00 -11.10 -5.66
CA GLN A 94 -6.18 -10.53 -6.99
C GLN A 94 -5.65 -11.49 -8.07
N GLU A 95 -6.29 -11.43 -9.26
CA GLU A 95 -5.79 -12.13 -10.44
C GLU A 95 -4.65 -11.32 -11.07
N GLU A 96 -3.41 -11.71 -10.82
CA GLU A 96 -2.22 -11.04 -11.35
C GLU A 96 -1.11 -12.03 -11.64
N ASP A 97 -0.31 -11.75 -12.64
CA ASP A 97 0.89 -12.53 -12.96
C ASP A 97 2.07 -12.03 -12.12
N PHE A 98 2.22 -12.63 -10.94
CA PHE A 98 3.26 -12.27 -9.98
C PHE A 98 4.67 -12.58 -10.50
N GLU A 99 4.83 -13.61 -11.33
CA GLU A 99 6.14 -13.96 -11.89
C GLU A 99 6.57 -12.95 -12.95
N ALA A 100 5.66 -12.56 -13.84
CA ALA A 100 5.96 -11.50 -14.80
C ALA A 100 6.30 -10.16 -14.11
N ALA A 101 5.60 -9.83 -13.01
CA ALA A 101 5.91 -8.65 -12.22
C ALA A 101 7.29 -8.75 -11.56
N ARG A 102 7.65 -9.92 -11.04
CA ARG A 102 8.97 -10.20 -10.45
C ARG A 102 10.08 -10.06 -11.48
N GLU A 103 9.97 -10.73 -12.61
CA GLU A 103 10.96 -10.65 -13.69
C GLU A 103 11.16 -9.20 -14.15
N LYS A 104 10.06 -8.46 -14.31
CA LYS A 104 10.11 -7.05 -14.68
C LYS A 104 10.83 -6.22 -13.64
N ALA A 105 10.52 -6.36 -12.35
CA ALA A 105 11.16 -5.61 -11.27
C ALA A 105 12.67 -5.85 -11.24
N LEU A 106 13.10 -7.11 -11.34
CA LEU A 106 14.52 -7.48 -11.36
C LEU A 106 15.23 -6.96 -12.62
N LYS A 107 14.56 -7.01 -13.76
CA LYS A 107 15.10 -6.47 -15.04
C LYS A 107 15.30 -4.95 -14.99
N VAL A 108 14.41 -4.22 -14.29
CA VAL A 108 14.53 -2.77 -14.10
C VAL A 108 15.68 -2.43 -13.13
N GLY A 109 16.11 -3.39 -12.31
CA GLY A 109 17.25 -3.26 -11.40
C GLY A 109 16.89 -3.30 -9.92
N ALA A 110 15.73 -3.82 -9.54
CA ALA A 110 15.42 -4.08 -8.14
C ALA A 110 16.44 -5.06 -7.54
N LEU A 111 16.94 -4.75 -6.35
CA LEU A 111 17.85 -5.62 -5.60
C LEU A 111 17.22 -6.97 -5.27
N LYS A 112 15.92 -6.94 -4.94
CA LYS A 112 15.12 -8.10 -4.56
C LYS A 112 13.67 -7.85 -4.90
N PHE A 113 12.91 -8.92 -5.14
CA PHE A 113 11.46 -8.89 -5.21
C PHE A 113 10.89 -9.74 -4.05
N VAL A 114 9.98 -9.17 -3.29
CA VAL A 114 9.29 -9.83 -2.18
C VAL A 114 7.81 -9.93 -2.51
N LEU A 115 7.27 -11.14 -2.48
CA LEU A 115 5.83 -11.42 -2.59
C LEU A 115 5.32 -11.90 -1.24
N ALA A 116 4.40 -11.15 -0.64
CA ALA A 116 3.76 -11.51 0.63
C ALA A 116 2.38 -12.12 0.39
N ASP A 117 2.11 -13.32 0.89
CA ASP A 117 0.77 -13.92 0.88
C ASP A 117 -0.05 -13.35 2.04
N CYS A 118 -0.93 -12.40 1.73
CA CYS A 118 -1.79 -11.73 2.68
C CYS A 118 -3.25 -12.21 2.63
N LYS A 119 -3.58 -13.22 1.83
CA LYS A 119 -4.97 -13.67 1.58
C LYS A 119 -5.70 -14.04 2.86
N LYS A 120 -5.09 -14.88 3.68
CA LYS A 120 -5.71 -15.36 4.91
C LYS A 120 -5.97 -14.22 5.88
N GLU A 121 -4.96 -13.39 6.15
CA GLU A 121 -5.09 -12.24 7.03
C GLU A 121 -6.14 -11.26 6.54
N PHE A 122 -6.14 -10.96 5.25
CA PHE A 122 -7.11 -10.07 4.63
C PHE A 122 -8.55 -10.55 4.81
N VAL A 123 -8.80 -11.84 4.57
CA VAL A 123 -10.15 -12.41 4.67
C VAL A 123 -10.61 -12.51 6.13
N GLU A 124 -9.80 -13.09 7.00
CA GLU A 124 -10.18 -13.39 8.37
C GLU A 124 -10.26 -12.16 9.27
N HIS A 125 -9.32 -11.20 9.11
CA HIS A 125 -9.20 -10.06 10.02
C HIS A 125 -9.79 -8.77 9.49
N LEU A 126 -10.03 -8.65 8.19
CA LEU A 126 -10.61 -7.43 7.59
C LEU A 126 -11.96 -7.68 6.91
N ILE A 127 -12.04 -8.65 6.01
CA ILE A 127 -13.26 -8.87 5.23
C ILE A 127 -14.41 -9.40 6.13
N TYR A 128 -14.18 -10.48 6.87
CA TYR A 128 -15.23 -11.05 7.72
C TYR A 128 -15.77 -10.06 8.77
N PRO A 129 -14.94 -9.34 9.54
CA PRO A 129 -15.45 -8.32 10.46
C PRO A 129 -16.20 -7.19 9.75
N SER A 130 -15.76 -6.79 8.56
CA SER A 130 -16.44 -5.74 7.79
C SER A 130 -17.81 -6.19 7.28
N VAL A 131 -17.94 -7.46 6.86
CA VAL A 131 -19.23 -8.05 6.49
C VAL A 131 -20.16 -8.14 7.70
N GLN A 132 -19.64 -8.60 8.84
CA GLN A 132 -20.41 -8.67 10.09
C GLN A 132 -20.91 -7.29 10.55
N ALA A 133 -20.09 -6.27 10.37
CA ALA A 133 -20.43 -4.88 10.69
C ALA A 133 -21.26 -4.18 9.61
N ASN A 134 -21.60 -4.86 8.50
CA ASN A 134 -22.28 -4.30 7.35
C ASN A 134 -21.62 -3.01 6.82
N CYS A 135 -20.28 -3.03 6.70
CA CYS A 135 -19.49 -1.90 6.23
C CYS A 135 -19.68 -1.68 4.72
N ILE A 136 -20.64 -0.85 4.37
CA ILE A 136 -20.92 -0.45 2.99
C ILE A 136 -20.88 1.08 2.92
N TYR A 137 -20.01 1.63 2.07
CA TYR A 137 -19.93 3.06 1.86
C TYR A 137 -21.02 3.52 0.88
N GLU A 138 -21.83 4.51 1.29
CA GLU A 138 -22.95 5.06 0.52
C GLU A 138 -23.95 4.01 0.00
N GLY A 139 -24.07 2.87 0.68
CA GLY A 139 -24.99 1.79 0.31
C GLY A 139 -24.60 0.95 -0.90
N VAL A 140 -23.45 1.22 -1.53
CA VAL A 140 -23.05 0.55 -2.79
C VAL A 140 -21.60 0.05 -2.80
N TYR A 141 -20.67 0.73 -2.15
CA TYR A 141 -19.24 0.40 -2.24
C TYR A 141 -18.79 -0.48 -1.06
N LEU A 142 -18.32 -1.69 -1.37
CA LEU A 142 -17.96 -2.73 -0.39
C LEU A 142 -16.57 -2.54 0.25
N LEU A 143 -15.90 -1.43 -0.01
CA LEU A 143 -14.62 -1.03 0.62
C LEU A 143 -13.43 -2.01 0.41
N GLY A 144 -13.52 -2.99 -0.47
CA GLY A 144 -12.48 -4.02 -0.64
C GLY A 144 -11.07 -3.44 -0.82
N THR A 145 -10.91 -2.50 -1.75
CA THR A 145 -9.63 -1.81 -1.97
C THR A 145 -9.15 -1.06 -0.72
N SER A 146 -10.06 -0.40 -0.01
CA SER A 146 -9.74 0.37 1.20
C SER A 146 -9.26 -0.54 2.34
N LEU A 147 -9.92 -1.69 2.51
CA LEU A 147 -9.60 -2.68 3.53
C LEU A 147 -8.29 -3.41 3.25
N ALA A 148 -7.90 -3.57 1.99
CA ALA A 148 -6.64 -4.19 1.64
C ALA A 148 -5.41 -3.35 2.05
N ARG A 149 -5.51 -2.01 2.07
CA ARG A 149 -4.36 -1.13 2.34
C ARG A 149 -3.71 -1.34 3.71
N PRO A 150 -4.44 -1.47 4.83
CA PRO A 150 -3.83 -1.76 6.13
C PRO A 150 -3.08 -3.10 6.19
N VAL A 151 -3.60 -4.15 5.56
CA VAL A 151 -2.93 -5.45 5.51
C VAL A 151 -1.64 -5.37 4.70
N ILE A 152 -1.70 -4.76 3.52
CA ILE A 152 -0.51 -4.55 2.68
C ILE A 152 0.53 -3.71 3.44
N ALA A 153 0.10 -2.62 4.10
CA ALA A 153 1.00 -1.78 4.86
C ALA A 153 1.68 -2.51 6.01
N ARG A 154 0.97 -3.41 6.72
CA ARG A 154 1.55 -4.25 7.76
C ARG A 154 2.63 -5.15 7.18
N ALA A 155 2.32 -5.93 6.16
CA ALA A 155 3.29 -6.82 5.51
C ALA A 155 4.50 -6.06 4.97
N MET A 156 4.30 -4.82 4.48
CA MET A 156 5.41 -3.94 4.10
C MET A 156 6.28 -3.56 5.30
N MET A 157 5.69 -3.21 6.45
CA MET A 157 6.46 -2.83 7.63
C MET A 157 7.21 -4.01 8.24
N ASP A 158 6.64 -5.21 8.22
CA ASP A 158 7.34 -6.44 8.60
C ASP A 158 8.56 -6.65 7.69
N THR A 159 8.38 -6.50 6.38
CA THR A 159 9.48 -6.61 5.39
C THR A 159 10.51 -5.48 5.55
N VAL A 160 10.10 -4.25 5.92
CA VAL A 160 11.03 -3.14 6.21
C VAL A 160 12.01 -3.53 7.33
N VAL A 161 11.49 -4.17 8.38
CA VAL A 161 12.32 -4.64 9.50
C VAL A 161 13.21 -5.80 9.06
N GLU A 162 12.66 -6.80 8.38
CA GLU A 162 13.40 -7.98 7.92
C GLU A 162 14.54 -7.62 6.95
N GLU A 163 14.28 -6.72 6.01
CA GLU A 163 15.25 -6.32 4.98
C GLU A 163 16.10 -5.10 5.39
N GLN A 164 15.92 -4.61 6.62
CA GLN A 164 16.65 -3.45 7.17
C GLN A 164 16.53 -2.21 6.27
N CYS A 165 15.32 -1.94 5.76
CA CYS A 165 15.06 -0.76 4.95
C CYS A 165 14.92 0.49 5.83
N GLN A 166 15.55 1.58 5.42
CA GLN A 166 15.41 2.89 6.08
C GLN A 166 14.25 3.70 5.52
N TYR A 167 13.81 3.34 4.31
CA TYR A 167 12.80 4.06 3.57
C TYR A 167 11.71 3.11 3.07
N VAL A 168 10.49 3.64 2.96
CA VAL A 168 9.38 2.99 2.26
C VAL A 168 8.85 3.94 1.19
N SER A 169 8.42 3.39 0.06
CA SER A 169 7.87 4.17 -1.05
C SER A 169 6.61 3.53 -1.62
N HIS A 170 5.77 4.33 -2.25
CA HIS A 170 4.55 3.91 -2.90
C HIS A 170 4.25 4.75 -4.15
N GLY A 171 3.49 4.21 -5.09
CA GLY A 171 3.06 4.89 -6.32
C GLY A 171 1.71 5.60 -6.22
N CYS A 172 1.20 5.87 -5.02
CA CYS A 172 -0.07 6.55 -4.84
C CYS A 172 0.02 8.02 -5.26
N THR A 173 -1.04 8.52 -5.91
CA THR A 173 -1.13 9.94 -6.26
C THR A 173 -1.16 10.82 -5.02
N GLY A 174 -0.59 12.03 -5.11
CA GLY A 174 -0.38 12.91 -3.96
C GLY A 174 -1.66 13.49 -3.31
N LYS A 175 -2.85 13.22 -3.90
CA LYS A 175 -4.16 13.72 -3.42
C LYS A 175 -5.17 12.59 -3.19
N GLY A 176 -4.74 11.32 -3.27
CA GLY A 176 -5.64 10.17 -3.17
C GLY A 176 -5.82 9.66 -1.75
N ASN A 177 -6.91 8.93 -1.51
CA ASN A 177 -7.19 8.28 -0.24
C ASN A 177 -6.16 7.19 0.09
N ASP A 178 -5.62 6.51 -0.92
CA ASP A 178 -4.69 5.39 -0.71
C ASP A 178 -3.36 5.85 -0.12
N GLN A 179 -2.87 7.02 -0.54
CA GLN A 179 -1.68 7.64 0.05
C GLN A 179 -1.84 7.83 1.57
N VAL A 180 -2.97 8.40 2.00
CA VAL A 180 -3.25 8.61 3.43
C VAL A 180 -3.34 7.28 4.18
N ARG A 181 -3.99 6.27 3.61
CA ARG A 181 -4.13 4.94 4.23
C ARG A 181 -2.78 4.27 4.44
N PHE A 182 -1.91 4.31 3.44
CA PHE A 182 -0.57 3.74 3.55
C PHE A 182 0.29 4.50 4.55
N GLU A 183 0.42 5.80 4.40
CA GLU A 183 1.32 6.60 5.24
C GLU A 183 0.92 6.57 6.72
N LEU A 184 -0.38 6.68 7.04
CA LEU A 184 -0.85 6.55 8.42
C LEU A 184 -0.56 5.18 9.02
N ALA A 185 -0.72 4.10 8.24
CA ALA A 185 -0.39 2.76 8.69
C ALA A 185 1.13 2.59 8.89
N PHE A 186 1.96 3.11 7.99
CA PHE A 186 3.42 3.08 8.14
C PHE A 186 3.86 3.78 9.42
N TYR A 187 3.40 5.00 9.67
CA TYR A 187 3.76 5.76 10.87
C TYR A 187 3.23 5.14 12.17
N ALA A 188 2.07 4.47 12.10
CA ALA A 188 1.52 3.78 13.26
C ALA A 188 2.33 2.52 13.63
N LEU A 189 2.84 1.80 12.63
CA LEU A 189 3.55 0.53 12.82
C LEU A 189 5.05 0.71 12.99
N GLN A 190 5.65 1.65 12.27
CA GLN A 190 7.09 1.96 12.28
C GLN A 190 7.30 3.48 12.25
N PRO A 191 7.21 4.18 13.39
CA PRO A 191 7.31 5.64 13.45
C PRO A 191 8.62 6.23 12.90
N GLU A 192 9.70 5.44 12.93
CA GLU A 192 11.03 5.87 12.47
C GLU A 192 11.23 5.70 10.96
N VAL A 193 10.33 5.02 10.25
CA VAL A 193 10.46 4.81 8.81
C VAL A 193 10.27 6.12 8.05
N LYS A 194 11.12 6.36 7.06
CA LYS A 194 11.02 7.54 6.21
C LYS A 194 10.23 7.19 4.94
N VAL A 195 9.17 7.96 4.69
CA VAL A 195 8.31 7.75 3.51
C VAL A 195 8.83 8.59 2.35
N ILE A 196 9.06 7.94 1.20
CA ILE A 196 9.32 8.60 -0.08
C ILE A 196 8.05 8.47 -0.92
N ALA A 197 7.36 9.59 -1.14
CA ALA A 197 6.14 9.68 -1.94
C ALA A 197 6.41 10.44 -3.24
N PRO A 198 6.84 9.78 -4.34
CA PRO A 198 7.33 10.45 -5.55
C PRO A 198 6.32 11.41 -6.15
N TRP A 199 5.03 11.07 -6.19
CA TRP A 199 3.98 11.98 -6.71
C TRP A 199 3.73 13.23 -5.85
N ARG A 200 4.42 13.38 -4.71
CA ARG A 200 4.44 14.60 -3.89
C ARG A 200 5.80 15.31 -3.93
N ASP A 201 6.79 14.67 -4.51
CA ASP A 201 8.14 15.23 -4.66
C ASP A 201 8.19 16.11 -5.92
N PRO A 202 8.48 17.42 -5.80
CA PRO A 202 8.62 18.33 -6.93
C PRO A 202 9.55 17.80 -8.02
N VAL A 203 10.69 17.22 -7.62
CA VAL A 203 11.67 16.67 -8.57
C VAL A 203 11.08 15.55 -9.43
N PHE A 204 10.18 14.76 -8.87
CA PHE A 204 9.53 13.68 -9.60
C PHE A 204 8.39 14.20 -10.47
N TYR A 205 7.42 14.93 -9.89
CA TYR A 205 6.22 15.31 -10.65
C TYR A 205 6.49 16.39 -11.71
N GLU A 206 7.52 17.24 -11.56
CA GLU A 206 7.95 18.18 -12.60
C GLU A 206 8.61 17.45 -13.78
N ARG A 207 9.41 16.41 -13.48
CA ARG A 207 10.00 15.56 -14.52
C ARG A 207 8.95 14.74 -15.24
N PHE A 208 7.94 14.22 -14.53
CA PHE A 208 6.91 13.35 -15.04
C PHE A 208 5.53 14.04 -15.01
N ALA A 209 5.40 15.14 -15.76
CA ALA A 209 4.19 15.98 -15.77
C ALA A 209 2.93 15.25 -16.30
N GLY A 210 3.07 14.04 -16.86
CA GLY A 210 1.97 13.24 -17.37
C GLY A 210 2.39 11.86 -17.85
N ARG A 211 1.38 11.08 -18.28
CA ARG A 211 1.58 9.70 -18.73
C ARG A 211 2.59 9.56 -19.87
N GLN A 212 2.63 10.52 -20.80
CA GLN A 212 3.57 10.46 -21.93
C GLN A 212 5.02 10.52 -21.45
N ALA A 213 5.34 11.41 -20.51
CA ALA A 213 6.69 11.50 -19.95
C ALA A 213 7.13 10.20 -19.25
N LEU A 214 6.20 9.49 -18.59
CA LEU A 214 6.48 8.16 -18.03
C LEU A 214 6.73 7.12 -19.11
N LEU A 215 5.99 7.15 -20.23
CA LEU A 215 6.19 6.23 -21.35
C LEU A 215 7.54 6.47 -22.04
N ASP A 216 7.90 7.73 -22.24
CA ASP A 216 9.18 8.12 -22.84
C ASP A 216 10.35 7.69 -21.95
N PHE A 217 10.24 7.89 -20.65
CA PHE A 217 11.22 7.42 -19.68
C PHE A 217 11.30 5.89 -19.61
N ALA A 218 10.16 5.21 -19.66
CA ALA A 218 10.14 3.75 -19.70
C ALA A 218 10.83 3.22 -20.97
N ALA A 219 10.62 3.86 -22.12
CA ALA A 219 11.32 3.52 -23.37
C ALA A 219 12.83 3.76 -23.27
N GLU A 220 13.26 4.90 -22.72
CA GLU A 220 14.67 5.23 -22.46
C GLU A 220 15.35 4.17 -21.58
N LYS A 221 14.67 3.71 -20.53
CA LYS A 221 15.19 2.72 -19.58
C LYS A 221 14.98 1.27 -20.02
N GLY A 222 14.35 1.03 -21.17
CA GLY A 222 14.05 -0.32 -21.64
C GLY A 222 13.07 -1.08 -20.72
N ILE A 223 12.20 -0.36 -20.02
CA ILE A 223 11.17 -0.94 -19.16
C ILE A 223 10.03 -1.50 -20.01
N PRO A 224 9.69 -2.80 -19.92
CA PRO A 224 8.60 -3.36 -20.68
C PRO A 224 7.26 -2.73 -20.27
N VAL A 225 6.52 -2.15 -21.21
CA VAL A 225 5.19 -1.59 -20.97
C VAL A 225 4.17 -2.44 -21.68
N PHE A 226 3.38 -3.20 -20.93
CA PHE A 226 2.29 -4.02 -21.48
C PHE A 226 1.00 -3.25 -21.74
N GLN A 227 0.93 -2.00 -21.26
CA GLN A 227 -0.24 -1.14 -21.39
C GLN A 227 -0.07 -0.24 -22.61
N THR A 228 -0.82 -0.53 -23.67
CA THR A 228 -0.89 0.35 -24.86
C THR A 228 -1.75 1.58 -24.57
N ALA A 229 -1.56 2.66 -25.32
CA ALA A 229 -2.38 3.87 -25.27
C ALA A 229 -3.90 3.60 -25.43
N ALA A 230 -4.26 2.45 -26.01
CA ALA A 230 -5.64 2.00 -26.20
C ALA A 230 -6.29 1.38 -24.94
N LYS A 231 -5.50 0.99 -23.92
CA LYS A 231 -6.01 0.52 -22.60
C LYS A 231 -5.29 1.27 -21.48
N PRO A 232 -5.74 2.51 -21.15
CA PRO A 232 -5.03 3.40 -20.23
C PRO A 232 -5.19 3.05 -18.75
N TRP A 233 -6.00 2.08 -18.39
CA TRP A 233 -6.28 1.75 -16.99
C TRP A 233 -5.33 0.67 -16.49
N SER A 234 -4.63 0.94 -15.41
CA SER A 234 -4.00 -0.08 -14.57
C SER A 234 -5.10 -0.72 -13.71
N THR A 235 -5.93 -1.52 -14.35
CA THR A 235 -6.77 -2.44 -13.63
C THR A 235 -5.92 -3.68 -13.38
N GLY A 236 -5.47 -3.92 -12.16
CA GLY A 236 -5.55 -5.29 -11.70
C GLY A 236 -6.97 -5.71 -12.04
N GLU A 237 -7.15 -6.76 -12.84
CA GLU A 237 -8.48 -7.14 -13.33
C GLU A 237 -9.39 -7.48 -12.15
N HIS A 238 -9.90 -6.46 -11.46
CA HIS A 238 -11.16 -6.58 -10.77
C HIS A 238 -12.19 -6.73 -11.90
N ARG A 239 -12.49 -7.94 -12.27
CA ARG A 239 -13.79 -8.27 -12.87
C ARG A 239 -14.87 -7.97 -11.81
N SER A 240 -15.10 -6.70 -11.53
CA SER A 240 -16.41 -6.28 -11.10
C SER A 240 -17.32 -6.60 -12.26
N ARG A 241 -18.17 -7.62 -12.12
CA ARG A 241 -19.30 -7.82 -13.00
C ARG A 241 -19.93 -6.45 -13.20
N THR A 242 -19.85 -5.96 -14.41
CA THR A 242 -20.51 -4.74 -14.87
C THR A 242 -21.94 -4.75 -14.42
N SER A 243 -22.27 -3.94 -13.44
CA SER A 243 -23.64 -3.51 -13.24
C SER A 243 -24.07 -2.78 -14.51
N PRO A 244 -25.27 -3.04 -15.07
CA PRO A 244 -25.73 -2.34 -16.26
C PRO A 244 -25.76 -0.86 -15.96
N SER A 245 -25.29 -0.08 -16.91
CA SER A 245 -25.25 1.38 -16.90
C SER A 245 -26.61 1.93 -16.48
N LEU A 246 -26.66 2.54 -15.31
CA LEU A 246 -27.76 3.41 -14.94
C LEU A 246 -27.64 4.67 -15.82
N SER A 247 -28.66 4.85 -16.66
CA SER A 247 -28.92 6.02 -17.48
C SER A 247 -28.79 7.31 -16.66
N PRO A 248 -28.30 8.42 -17.23
CA PRO A 248 -28.15 9.66 -16.50
C PRO A 248 -29.54 10.20 -16.06
N TYR A 249 -29.65 10.43 -14.75
CA TYR A 249 -30.78 11.13 -14.14
C TYR A 249 -30.93 12.50 -14.77
N ARG A 250 -32.06 12.74 -15.46
CA ARG A 250 -32.51 14.07 -15.87
C ARG A 250 -33.34 14.68 -14.74
N PRO A 251 -32.95 15.82 -14.17
CA PRO A 251 -33.84 16.56 -13.28
C PRO A 251 -34.96 17.25 -14.12
N HIS A 252 -36.17 17.13 -13.63
CA HIS A 252 -37.30 18.00 -14.05
C HIS A 252 -37.26 19.32 -13.30
#